data_6d72a55b63fda89d9ca2e93e2ef76ddd
#
_entry.id   6d72a55b63fda89d9ca2e93e2ef76ddd
#
_cell.length_a   1.000
_cell.length_b   1.000
_cell.length_c   1.000
_cell.angle_alpha   90.00
_cell.angle_beta   90.00
_cell.angle_gamma   90.00
#
_symmetry.space_group_name_H-M   'P 1'
#
loop_
_entity.id
_entity.type
_entity.pdbx_description
1 polymer ?
#
loop_
_entity_poly.entity_id
_entity_poly.type
_entity_poly.pdbx_seq_one_letter_code
_entity_poly.pdbx_strand_id
1 'polypeptide(L)'
;TIPQYVLEVEGEGIKEYSTLGSIALVIGGLAALIIGGRLFVNSATEIAKLAGVSDKFIAITVMAAGTSMPELATCVVAAIKGRGQLALGNILGSNISNILLILGGAALINPLSFSGMTVVDLGAVLSCSVFILLSAYTLRKKRLDKVEGAILLLMEAGYMWYLIANLYARLAICKRLFTS
;
A
#
# COMPACT_ATOMS: atom_id res chain seq x y z
N THR A 1 9.83 29.66 15.52
CA THR A 1 9.84 28.50 16.45
C THR A 1 9.94 27.24 15.59
N ILE A 2 11.07 26.55 15.65
CA ILE A 2 11.30 25.28 14.96
C ILE A 2 10.28 24.28 15.53
N PRO A 3 9.50 23.57 14.68
CA PRO A 3 8.53 22.61 15.16
C PRO A 3 9.20 21.52 16.01
N GLN A 4 8.57 21.13 17.11
CA GLN A 4 9.13 20.21 18.10
C GLN A 4 9.55 18.83 17.51
N TYR A 5 8.95 18.40 16.41
CA TYR A 5 9.34 17.17 15.70
C TYR A 5 10.70 17.24 15.01
N VAL A 6 11.19 18.45 14.69
CA VAL A 6 12.54 18.64 14.14
C VAL A 6 13.59 18.43 15.22
N LEU A 7 13.29 18.84 16.47
CA LEU A 7 14.17 18.65 17.61
C LEU A 7 14.26 17.18 18.07
N GLU A 8 13.19 16.40 17.91
CA GLU A 8 13.19 14.96 18.20
C GLU A 8 14.07 14.17 17.21
N VAL A 9 14.23 14.64 15.99
CA VAL A 9 15.10 14.01 14.98
C VAL A 9 16.59 14.31 15.25
N GLU A 10 16.90 15.46 15.85
CA GLU A 10 18.28 15.85 16.20
C GLU A 10 18.84 15.11 17.44
N GLY A 11 17.98 14.55 18.29
CA GLY A 11 18.38 13.88 19.54
C GLY A 11 18.90 12.44 19.39
N GLU A 12 18.61 11.75 18.29
CA GLU A 12 19.22 10.45 17.99
C GLU A 12 20.47 10.67 17.14
N GLY A 13 21.63 10.23 17.62
CA GLY A 13 22.93 10.32 16.93
C GLY A 13 22.84 9.92 15.46
N ILE A 14 22.49 10.87 14.63
CA ILE A 14 22.40 10.73 13.17
C ILE A 14 23.86 10.51 12.72
N LYS A 15 24.15 9.30 12.21
CA LYS A 15 25.43 9.10 11.50
C LYS A 15 25.46 10.07 10.32
N GLU A 16 26.30 11.09 10.41
CA GLU A 16 26.54 11.99 9.30
C GLU A 16 27.27 11.21 8.19
N TYR A 17 26.54 10.90 7.14
CA TYR A 17 27.14 10.38 5.92
C TYR A 17 27.57 11.55 5.03
N SER A 18 28.67 11.38 4.30
CA SER A 18 29.02 12.35 3.24
C SER A 18 27.88 12.40 2.20
N THR A 19 27.74 13.53 1.51
CA THR A 19 26.70 13.70 0.48
C THR A 19 26.73 12.57 -0.55
N LEU A 20 27.91 12.15 -0.97
CA LEU A 20 28.07 11.02 -1.90
C LEU A 20 27.62 9.70 -1.27
N GLY A 21 27.94 9.47 0.01
CA GLY A 21 27.49 8.31 0.76
C GLY A 21 25.96 8.24 0.92
N SER A 22 25.32 9.38 1.18
CA SER A 22 23.85 9.47 1.27
C SER A 22 23.19 9.18 -0.06
N ILE A 23 23.71 9.72 -1.17
CA ILE A 23 23.21 9.44 -2.53
C ILE A 23 23.36 7.95 -2.85
N ALA A 24 24.51 7.35 -2.57
CA ALA A 24 24.75 5.93 -2.81
C ALA A 24 23.79 5.03 -2.01
N LEU A 25 23.52 5.38 -0.73
CA LEU A 25 22.56 4.65 0.11
C LEU A 25 21.13 4.78 -0.40
N VAL A 26 20.72 5.95 -0.87
CA VAL A 26 19.38 6.15 -1.45
C VAL A 26 19.20 5.34 -2.73
N ILE A 27 20.16 5.45 -3.66
CA ILE A 27 20.11 4.72 -4.93
C ILE A 27 20.18 3.20 -4.69
N GLY A 28 21.11 2.75 -3.84
CA GLY A 28 21.25 1.34 -3.50
C GLY A 28 20.03 0.76 -2.80
N GLY A 29 19.45 1.50 -1.86
CA GLY A 29 18.22 1.13 -1.17
C GLY A 29 17.02 1.05 -2.11
N LEU A 30 16.86 2.01 -3.00
CA LEU A 30 15.79 2.01 -4.00
C LEU A 30 15.95 0.83 -4.97
N ALA A 31 17.17 0.59 -5.46
CA ALA A 31 17.46 -0.57 -6.31
C ALA A 31 17.13 -1.90 -5.61
N ALA A 32 17.55 -2.04 -4.34
CA ALA A 32 17.26 -3.22 -3.53
C ALA A 32 15.75 -3.44 -3.33
N LEU A 33 14.96 -2.38 -3.08
CA LEU A 33 13.51 -2.46 -2.95
C LEU A 33 12.85 -2.89 -4.27
N ILE A 34 13.28 -2.33 -5.41
CA ILE A 34 12.73 -2.68 -6.73
C ILE A 34 13.05 -4.14 -7.08
N ILE A 35 14.30 -4.56 -6.90
CA ILE A 35 14.74 -5.93 -7.19
C ILE A 35 14.03 -6.91 -6.26
N GLY A 36 14.01 -6.63 -4.96
CA GLY A 36 13.34 -7.47 -3.96
C GLY A 36 11.84 -7.61 -4.21
N GLY A 37 11.16 -6.51 -4.55
CA GLY A 37 9.74 -6.52 -4.91
C GLY A 37 9.46 -7.39 -6.15
N ARG A 38 10.29 -7.26 -7.21
CA ARG A 38 10.16 -8.10 -8.42
C ARG A 38 10.39 -9.58 -8.14
N LEU A 39 11.43 -9.91 -7.37
CA LEU A 39 11.71 -11.29 -6.98
C LEU A 39 10.54 -11.87 -6.18
N PHE A 40 10.00 -11.11 -5.22
CA PHE A 40 8.85 -11.53 -4.44
C PHE A 40 7.63 -11.82 -5.33
N VAL A 41 7.26 -10.88 -6.21
CA VAL A 41 6.10 -11.04 -7.12
C VAL A 41 6.27 -12.25 -8.03
N ASN A 42 7.44 -12.41 -8.63
CA ASN A 42 7.70 -13.52 -9.53
C ASN A 42 7.60 -14.87 -8.80
N SER A 43 8.29 -15.02 -7.66
CA SER A 43 8.26 -16.24 -6.86
C SER A 43 6.88 -16.57 -6.32
N ALA A 44 6.15 -15.57 -5.79
CA ALA A 44 4.81 -15.75 -5.30
C ALA A 44 3.83 -16.14 -6.42
N THR A 45 4.00 -15.57 -7.62
CA THR A 45 3.22 -15.92 -8.81
C THR A 45 3.46 -17.35 -9.24
N GLU A 46 4.71 -17.81 -9.28
CA GLU A 46 5.06 -19.20 -9.62
C GLU A 46 4.46 -20.19 -8.63
N ILE A 47 4.63 -19.94 -7.32
CA ILE A 47 4.05 -20.78 -6.27
C ILE A 47 2.53 -20.85 -6.39
N ALA A 48 1.87 -19.70 -6.61
CA ALA A 48 0.43 -19.65 -6.76
C ALA A 48 -0.06 -20.42 -7.99
N LYS A 49 0.66 -20.35 -9.12
CA LYS A 49 0.37 -21.13 -10.33
C LYS A 49 0.53 -22.64 -10.10
N LEU A 50 1.58 -23.05 -9.42
CA LEU A 50 1.79 -24.45 -9.04
C LEU A 50 0.68 -24.97 -8.10
N ALA A 51 0.12 -24.09 -7.26
CA ALA A 51 -1.01 -24.39 -6.40
C ALA A 51 -2.37 -24.37 -7.14
N GLY A 52 -2.39 -24.17 -8.46
CA GLY A 52 -3.61 -24.16 -9.27
C GLY A 52 -4.44 -22.88 -9.15
N VAL A 53 -3.85 -21.79 -8.63
CA VAL A 53 -4.55 -20.50 -8.51
C VAL A 53 -4.65 -19.83 -9.88
N SER A 54 -5.82 -19.27 -10.20
CA SER A 54 -6.05 -18.62 -11.49
C SER A 54 -5.18 -17.38 -11.69
N ASP A 55 -4.71 -17.15 -12.93
CA ASP A 55 -3.92 -15.97 -13.28
C ASP A 55 -4.60 -14.65 -12.92
N LYS A 56 -5.94 -14.59 -13.01
CA LYS A 56 -6.71 -13.41 -12.64
C LYS A 56 -6.65 -13.12 -11.13
N PHE A 57 -6.72 -14.15 -10.31
CA PHE A 57 -6.61 -14.01 -8.86
C PHE A 57 -5.18 -13.59 -8.46
N ILE A 58 -4.17 -14.18 -9.11
CA ILE A 58 -2.76 -13.80 -8.91
C ILE A 58 -2.54 -12.33 -9.26
N ALA A 59 -3.08 -11.86 -10.39
CA ALA A 59 -2.96 -10.46 -10.79
C ALA A 59 -3.56 -9.50 -9.75
N ILE A 60 -4.74 -9.81 -9.21
CA ILE A 60 -5.42 -8.93 -8.27
C ILE A 60 -4.75 -8.94 -6.89
N THR A 61 -4.26 -10.09 -6.42
CA THR A 61 -3.70 -10.23 -5.06
C THR A 61 -2.19 -10.07 -5.01
N VAL A 62 -1.45 -10.92 -5.74
CA VAL A 62 0.01 -10.97 -5.66
C VAL A 62 0.64 -9.73 -6.27
N MET A 63 0.15 -9.28 -7.44
CA MET A 63 0.68 -8.07 -8.08
C MET A 63 0.34 -6.80 -7.29
N ALA A 64 -0.88 -6.68 -6.76
CA ALA A 64 -1.25 -5.55 -5.92
C ALA A 64 -0.41 -5.50 -4.63
N ALA A 65 -0.24 -6.64 -3.94
CA ALA A 65 0.64 -6.71 -2.79
C ALA A 65 2.10 -6.37 -3.14
N GLY A 66 2.60 -6.89 -4.27
CA GLY A 66 3.97 -6.68 -4.70
C GLY A 66 4.31 -5.22 -5.04
N THR A 67 3.37 -4.48 -5.61
CA THR A 67 3.54 -3.04 -5.89
C THR A 67 3.60 -2.21 -4.62
N SER A 68 2.95 -2.66 -3.54
CA SER A 68 2.95 -1.98 -2.23
C SER A 68 4.06 -2.47 -1.29
N MET A 69 4.90 -3.44 -1.70
CA MET A 69 6.00 -3.95 -0.88
C MET A 69 7.03 -2.89 -0.49
N PRO A 70 7.48 -1.98 -1.37
CA PRO A 70 8.41 -0.92 -1.00
C PRO A 70 7.88 -0.01 0.10
N GLU A 71 6.61 0.39 0.00
CA GLU A 71 5.92 1.22 0.99
C GLU A 71 5.78 0.48 2.31
N LEU A 72 5.38 -0.80 2.27
CA LEU A 72 5.25 -1.63 3.46
C LEU A 72 6.59 -1.79 4.18
N ALA A 73 7.66 -2.10 3.45
CA ALA A 73 9.01 -2.24 4.01
C ALA A 73 9.47 -0.95 4.69
N THR A 74 9.28 0.19 4.04
CA THR A 74 9.64 1.50 4.59
C THR A 74 8.84 1.81 5.85
N CYS A 75 7.52 1.57 5.84
CA CYS A 75 6.65 1.82 6.99
C CYS A 75 6.97 0.91 8.17
N VAL A 76 7.22 -0.38 7.93
CA VAL A 76 7.59 -1.34 8.99
C VAL A 76 8.92 -0.95 9.63
N VAL A 77 9.94 -0.64 8.83
CA VAL A 77 11.24 -0.21 9.35
C VAL A 77 11.12 1.09 10.14
N ALA A 78 10.35 2.07 9.64
CA ALA A 78 10.11 3.32 10.32
C ALA A 78 9.37 3.10 11.66
N ALA A 79 8.37 2.21 11.68
CA ALA A 79 7.62 1.85 12.89
C ALA A 79 8.50 1.16 13.93
N ILE A 80 9.33 0.19 13.52
CA ILE A 80 10.28 -0.50 14.43
C ILE A 80 11.29 0.48 15.03
N LYS A 81 11.72 1.49 14.26
CA LYS A 81 12.61 2.54 14.72
C LYS A 81 11.92 3.66 15.51
N GLY A 82 10.64 3.52 15.84
CA GLY A 82 9.87 4.55 16.58
C GLY A 82 9.54 5.80 15.77
N ARG A 83 9.85 5.82 14.46
CA ARG A 83 9.63 6.97 13.56
C ARG A 83 8.25 6.95 12.91
N GLY A 84 7.19 6.95 13.72
CA GLY A 84 5.80 6.85 13.24
C GLY A 84 5.39 7.94 12.26
N GLN A 85 5.92 9.16 12.40
CA GLN A 85 5.66 10.26 11.47
C GLN A 85 6.23 10.00 10.07
N LEU A 86 7.40 9.37 9.98
CA LEU A 86 7.99 8.97 8.70
C LEU A 86 7.13 7.90 8.01
N ALA A 87 6.63 6.91 8.78
CA ALA A 87 5.71 5.90 8.24
C ALA A 87 4.43 6.54 7.72
N LEU A 88 3.81 7.44 8.50
CA LEU A 88 2.58 8.13 8.11
C LEU A 88 2.80 9.03 6.88
N GLY A 89 3.90 9.76 6.85
CA GLY A 89 4.28 10.60 5.70
C GLY A 89 4.50 9.78 4.43
N ASN A 90 5.11 8.60 4.53
CA ASN A 90 5.29 7.69 3.41
C ASN A 90 3.95 7.18 2.86
N ILE A 91 3.02 6.75 3.74
CA ILE A 91 1.69 6.27 3.34
C ILE A 91 0.88 7.39 2.66
N LEU A 92 0.81 8.56 3.28
CA LEU A 92 0.04 9.68 2.72
C LEU A 92 0.69 10.19 1.42
N GLY A 93 2.01 10.30 1.39
CA GLY A 93 2.75 10.76 0.22
C GLY A 93 2.60 9.82 -0.98
N SER A 94 2.71 8.51 -0.78
CA SER A 94 2.52 7.52 -1.85
C SER A 94 1.09 7.53 -2.37
N ASN A 95 0.07 7.63 -1.52
CA ASN A 95 -1.33 7.72 -1.95
C ASN A 95 -1.59 8.98 -2.78
N ILE A 96 -1.10 10.14 -2.34
CA ILE A 96 -1.23 11.40 -3.09
C ILE A 96 -0.51 11.30 -4.44
N SER A 97 0.71 10.78 -4.45
CA SER A 97 1.49 10.58 -5.68
C SER A 97 0.80 9.62 -6.65
N ASN A 98 0.26 8.51 -6.16
CA ASN A 98 -0.46 7.54 -6.98
C ASN A 98 -1.71 8.15 -7.62
N ILE A 99 -2.45 8.99 -6.90
CA ILE A 99 -3.65 9.64 -7.44
C ILE A 99 -3.28 10.77 -8.39
N LEU A 100 -2.44 11.71 -7.97
CA LEU A 100 -2.17 12.92 -8.74
C LEU A 100 -1.21 12.68 -9.90
N LEU A 101 -0.09 11.97 -9.65
CA LEU A 101 0.95 11.78 -10.65
C LEU A 101 0.67 10.57 -11.53
N ILE A 102 0.39 9.41 -10.96
CA ILE A 102 0.24 8.18 -11.74
C ILE A 102 -1.13 8.14 -12.42
N LEU A 103 -2.22 8.24 -11.65
CA LEU A 103 -3.56 8.19 -12.21
C LEU A 103 -3.85 9.43 -13.07
N GLY A 104 -3.52 10.63 -12.60
CA GLY A 104 -3.68 11.88 -13.34
C GLY A 104 -2.82 11.92 -14.60
N GLY A 105 -1.54 11.52 -14.51
CA GLY A 105 -0.65 11.44 -15.66
C GLY A 105 -1.10 10.40 -16.70
N ALA A 106 -1.54 9.23 -16.26
CA ALA A 106 -2.11 8.22 -17.16
C ALA A 106 -3.36 8.72 -17.89
N ALA A 107 -4.26 9.44 -17.18
CA ALA A 107 -5.47 10.02 -17.77
C ALA A 107 -5.18 11.09 -18.82
N LEU A 108 -4.07 11.82 -18.68
CA LEU A 108 -3.64 12.81 -19.69
C LEU A 108 -3.14 12.14 -20.97
N ILE A 109 -2.55 10.94 -20.87
CA ILE A 109 -2.02 10.21 -22.03
C ILE A 109 -3.13 9.43 -22.73
N ASN A 110 -4.01 8.78 -21.96
CA ASN A 110 -5.11 7.98 -22.50
C ASN A 110 -6.32 8.05 -21.55
N PRO A 111 -7.56 8.27 -22.08
CA PRO A 111 -8.75 8.29 -21.26
C PRO A 111 -8.91 7.00 -20.47
N LEU A 112 -9.11 7.11 -19.15
CA LEU A 112 -9.28 5.98 -18.26
C LEU A 112 -10.75 5.59 -18.18
N SER A 113 -11.04 4.31 -18.39
CA SER A 113 -12.39 3.77 -18.21
C SER A 113 -12.57 3.26 -16.77
N PHE A 114 -13.61 3.71 -16.08
CA PHE A 114 -13.98 3.24 -14.74
C PHE A 114 -14.90 2.01 -14.76
N SER A 115 -15.10 1.36 -15.92
CA SER A 115 -16.03 0.23 -16.10
C SER A 115 -15.72 -0.99 -15.21
N GLY A 116 -14.51 -1.08 -14.66
CA GLY A 116 -14.10 -2.14 -13.73
C GLY A 116 -14.25 -1.82 -12.25
N MET A 117 -14.49 -0.55 -11.89
CA MET A 117 -14.64 -0.12 -10.51
C MET A 117 -16.09 -0.25 -10.07
N THR A 118 -16.28 -0.73 -8.85
CA THR A 118 -17.60 -0.82 -8.22
C THR A 118 -17.78 0.29 -7.17
N VAL A 119 -19.02 0.60 -6.83
CA VAL A 119 -19.33 1.54 -5.74
C VAL A 119 -18.74 1.07 -4.42
N VAL A 120 -18.58 -0.25 -4.24
CA VAL A 120 -17.96 -0.83 -3.04
C VAL A 120 -16.48 -0.52 -2.97
N ASP A 121 -15.75 -0.57 -4.10
CA ASP A 121 -14.32 -0.24 -4.14
C ASP A 121 -14.10 1.23 -3.73
N LEU A 122 -14.90 2.14 -4.28
CA LEU A 122 -14.84 3.56 -3.92
C LEU A 122 -15.25 3.78 -2.45
N GLY A 123 -16.28 3.07 -1.98
CA GLY A 123 -16.74 3.11 -0.60
C GLY A 123 -15.68 2.62 0.39
N ALA A 124 -14.92 1.57 0.06
CA ALA A 124 -13.84 1.06 0.89
C ALA A 124 -12.72 2.11 1.05
N VAL A 125 -12.26 2.70 -0.05
CA VAL A 125 -11.21 3.75 -0.01
C VAL A 125 -11.68 4.97 0.77
N LEU A 126 -12.90 5.43 0.55
CA LEU A 126 -13.46 6.59 1.26
C LEU A 126 -13.63 6.31 2.75
N SER A 127 -14.13 5.12 3.13
CA SER A 127 -14.32 4.77 4.54
C SER A 127 -13.00 4.71 5.32
N CYS A 128 -11.96 4.11 4.73
CA CYS A 128 -10.62 4.10 5.32
C CYS A 128 -10.05 5.53 5.46
N SER A 129 -10.21 6.36 4.43
CA SER A 129 -9.73 7.74 4.45
C SER A 129 -10.43 8.58 5.51
N VAL A 130 -11.76 8.48 5.59
CA VAL A 130 -12.57 9.16 6.61
C VAL A 130 -12.20 8.66 8.02
N PHE A 131 -12.01 7.36 8.19
CA PHE A 131 -11.59 6.79 9.48
C PHE A 131 -10.24 7.35 9.93
N ILE A 132 -9.24 7.43 9.04
CA ILE A 132 -7.93 8.03 9.35
C ILE A 132 -8.08 9.50 9.73
N LEU A 133 -8.87 10.27 9.01
CA LEU A 133 -9.14 11.68 9.31
C LEU A 133 -9.82 11.86 10.67
N LEU A 134 -10.84 11.05 10.95
CA LEU A 134 -11.55 11.08 12.24
C LEU A 134 -10.63 10.70 13.40
N SER A 135 -9.82 9.65 13.23
CA SER A 135 -8.81 9.24 14.22
C SER A 135 -7.82 10.37 14.52
N ALA A 136 -7.32 11.03 13.47
CA ALA A 136 -6.38 12.13 13.63
C ALA A 136 -6.99 13.35 14.35
N TYR A 137 -8.30 13.61 14.13
CA TYR A 137 -9.01 14.75 14.72
C TYR A 137 -9.49 14.47 16.16
N THR A 138 -10.08 13.28 16.40
CA THR A 138 -10.78 12.96 17.65
C THR A 138 -9.81 12.61 18.79
N LEU A 139 -8.70 11.97 18.51
CA LEU A 139 -7.78 11.42 19.50
C LEU A 139 -6.67 12.38 19.95
N ARG A 140 -6.86 13.68 19.93
CA ARG A 140 -6.00 14.74 20.55
C ARG A 140 -4.47 14.45 20.62
N LYS A 141 -4.03 13.19 20.38
CA LYS A 141 -2.65 12.72 20.54
C LYS A 141 -1.81 12.81 19.25
N LYS A 142 -2.38 13.17 18.11
CA LYS A 142 -1.67 13.22 16.80
C LYS A 142 -0.86 11.94 16.47
N ARG A 143 -1.30 10.80 17.01
CA ARG A 143 -0.65 9.49 16.81
C ARG A 143 -1.73 8.45 16.52
N LEU A 144 -1.48 7.57 15.58
CA LEU A 144 -2.28 6.36 15.35
C LEU A 144 -1.82 5.30 16.34
N ASP A 145 -2.72 4.86 17.22
CA ASP A 145 -2.46 3.82 18.21
C ASP A 145 -2.70 2.42 17.60
N LYS A 146 -2.30 1.38 18.34
CA LYS A 146 -2.42 -0.03 17.90
C LYS A 146 -3.86 -0.44 17.61
N VAL A 147 -4.82 0.14 18.32
CA VAL A 147 -6.26 -0.20 18.16
C VAL A 147 -6.77 0.29 16.80
N GLU A 148 -6.42 1.50 16.40
CA GLU A 148 -6.81 2.07 15.13
C GLU A 148 -6.15 1.33 13.97
N GLY A 149 -4.87 0.98 14.12
CA GLY A 149 -4.17 0.13 13.19
C GLY A 149 -4.84 -1.24 13.02
N ALA A 150 -5.29 -1.86 14.12
CA ALA A 150 -6.03 -3.13 14.07
C ALA A 150 -7.38 -2.98 13.36
N ILE A 151 -8.10 -1.89 13.59
CA ILE A 151 -9.38 -1.60 12.90
C ILE A 151 -9.16 -1.45 11.39
N LEU A 152 -8.13 -0.70 10.97
CA LEU A 152 -7.79 -0.54 9.55
C LEU A 152 -7.44 -1.88 8.90
N LEU A 153 -6.68 -2.74 9.59
CA LEU A 153 -6.36 -4.08 9.08
C LEU A 153 -7.60 -4.98 8.96
N LEU A 154 -8.55 -4.86 9.91
CA LEU A 154 -9.82 -5.60 9.82
C LEU A 154 -10.70 -5.09 8.67
N MET A 155 -10.73 -3.78 8.42
CA MET A 155 -11.44 -3.20 7.28
C MET A 155 -10.84 -3.70 5.96
N GLU A 156 -9.52 -3.72 5.83
CA GLU A 156 -8.82 -4.24 4.66
C GLU A 156 -9.08 -5.74 4.46
N ALA A 157 -8.98 -6.55 5.53
CA ALA A 157 -9.28 -7.97 5.48
C ALA A 157 -10.73 -8.25 5.05
N GLY A 158 -11.69 -7.47 5.54
CA GLY A 158 -13.09 -7.54 5.14
C GLY A 158 -13.30 -7.19 3.67
N TYR A 159 -12.63 -6.16 3.18
CA TYR A 159 -12.68 -5.78 1.77
C TYR A 159 -12.05 -6.85 0.87
N MET A 160 -10.90 -7.39 1.24
CA MET A 160 -10.25 -8.49 0.51
C MET A 160 -11.13 -9.75 0.48
N TRP A 161 -11.77 -10.09 1.61
CA TRP A 161 -12.74 -11.19 1.65
C TRP A 161 -13.91 -10.96 0.68
N TYR A 162 -14.46 -9.74 0.67
CA TYR A 162 -15.52 -9.37 -0.27
C TYR A 162 -15.10 -9.53 -1.73
N LEU A 163 -13.89 -9.05 -2.10
CA LEU A 163 -13.35 -9.18 -3.46
C LEU A 163 -13.20 -10.65 -3.87
N ILE A 164 -12.64 -11.47 -2.98
CA ILE A 164 -12.43 -12.89 -3.20
C ILE A 164 -13.78 -13.61 -3.40
N ALA A 165 -14.74 -13.38 -2.52
CA ALA A 165 -16.06 -13.98 -2.59
C ALA A 165 -16.79 -13.64 -3.91
N ASN A 166 -16.75 -12.37 -4.32
CA ASN A 166 -17.35 -11.94 -5.59
C ASN A 166 -16.63 -12.51 -6.82
N LEU A 167 -15.29 -12.65 -6.76
CA LEU A 167 -14.55 -13.27 -7.84
C LEU A 167 -14.95 -14.74 -8.02
N TYR A 168 -15.05 -15.50 -6.92
CA TYR A 168 -15.52 -16.90 -6.97
C TYR A 168 -16.95 -17.03 -7.48
N ALA A 169 -17.85 -16.16 -7.03
CA ALA A 169 -19.23 -16.15 -7.50
C ALA A 169 -19.34 -15.92 -9.03
N ARG A 170 -18.59 -14.95 -9.55
CA ARG A 170 -18.54 -14.66 -11.00
C ARG A 170 -17.95 -15.82 -11.80
N LEU A 171 -16.91 -16.48 -11.30
CA LEU A 171 -16.28 -17.63 -11.95
C LEU A 171 -17.21 -18.84 -11.96
N ALA A 172 -17.97 -19.08 -10.88
CA ALA A 172 -18.96 -20.16 -10.79
C ALA A 172 -20.11 -19.98 -11.80
N ILE A 173 -20.60 -18.74 -11.97
CA ILE A 173 -21.64 -18.40 -12.95
C ILE A 173 -21.10 -18.61 -14.38
N CYS A 174 -19.90 -18.13 -14.66
CA CYS A 174 -19.27 -18.29 -15.97
C CYS A 174 -19.09 -19.76 -16.33
N LYS A 175 -18.64 -20.60 -15.39
CA LYS A 175 -18.48 -22.03 -15.58
C LYS A 175 -19.82 -22.73 -15.89
N ARG A 176 -20.92 -22.35 -15.23
CA ARG A 176 -22.26 -22.90 -15.51
C ARG A 176 -22.78 -22.57 -16.91
N LEU A 177 -22.46 -21.37 -17.41
CA LEU A 177 -22.88 -20.93 -18.74
C LEU A 177 -22.10 -21.60 -19.89
N PHE A 178 -20.91 -22.13 -19.62
CA PHE A 178 -20.07 -22.81 -20.61
C PHE A 178 -20.25 -24.36 -20.58
N THR A 179 -20.95 -24.91 -19.58
CA THR A 179 -21.18 -26.35 -19.42
C THR A 179 -22.63 -26.75 -19.68
N SER A 180 -23.50 -25.83 -20.05
CA SER A 180 -24.85 -26.04 -20.59
C SER A 180 -24.85 -25.86 -22.10
#